data_f43b4b428dbc4eaea805738b46c28838
#
_entry.id   f43b4b428dbc4eaea805738b46c28838
#
_cell.length_a   1.000
_cell.length_b   1.000
_cell.length_c   1.000
_cell.angle_alpha   90.00
_cell.angle_beta   90.00
_cell.angle_gamma   90.00
#
_symmetry.space_group_name_H-M   'P 1'
#
loop_
_entity.id
_entity.type
_entity.pdbx_description
1 polymer ?
#
loop_
_entity_poly.entity_id
_entity_poly.type
_entity_poly.pdbx_seq_one_letter_code
_entity_poly.pdbx_strand_id
1 'polypeptide(L)' 'MMLTNDDRERLETIYLVMNRETFGQKTSARIVGGMSRLMRLITDGSIRAEKVNGKAQNGKWQCNAGDVLRYARIKNL' A
#
# COMPACT_ATOMS: atom_id res chain seq x y z
N MET A 1 14.37 -8.81 -17.54
CA MET A 1 15.10 -9.71 -16.65
C MET A 1 14.14 -10.76 -16.10
N MET A 2 14.48 -12.02 -16.31
CA MET A 2 13.64 -13.10 -15.80
C MET A 2 14.02 -13.42 -14.36
N LEU A 3 13.01 -13.46 -13.49
CA LEU A 3 13.22 -13.84 -12.10
C LEU A 3 13.47 -15.34 -12.00
N THR A 4 14.41 -15.72 -11.14
CA THR A 4 14.63 -17.12 -10.81
C THR A 4 13.48 -17.62 -9.91
N ASN A 5 13.38 -18.95 -9.75
CA ASN A 5 12.37 -19.51 -8.84
C ASN A 5 12.55 -19.01 -7.41
N ASP A 6 13.81 -18.87 -6.97
CA ASP A 6 14.10 -18.34 -5.63
C ASP A 6 13.63 -16.91 -5.46
N ASP A 7 13.80 -16.07 -6.50
CA ASP A 7 13.33 -14.68 -6.47
C ASP A 7 11.82 -14.62 -6.39
N ARG A 8 11.10 -15.49 -7.11
CA ARG A 8 9.65 -15.56 -7.05
C ARG A 8 9.17 -15.95 -5.66
N GLU A 9 9.78 -16.94 -5.05
CA GLU A 9 9.42 -17.38 -3.70
C GLU A 9 9.63 -16.26 -2.69
N ARG A 10 10.71 -15.52 -2.81
CA ARG A 10 10.99 -14.38 -1.93
C ARG A 10 9.93 -13.29 -2.08
N LEU A 11 9.56 -12.95 -3.32
CA LEU A 11 8.52 -11.96 -3.58
C LEU A 11 7.18 -12.40 -3.01
N GLU A 12 6.79 -13.64 -3.22
CA GLU A 12 5.55 -14.16 -2.67
C GLU A 12 5.54 -14.10 -1.15
N THR A 13 6.66 -14.45 -0.50
CA THR A 13 6.79 -14.37 0.94
C THR A 13 6.66 -12.93 1.42
N ILE A 14 7.30 -11.97 0.74
CA ILE A 14 7.21 -10.55 1.07
C ILE A 14 5.77 -10.07 0.96
N TYR A 15 5.06 -10.43 -0.10
CA TYR A 15 3.66 -10.05 -0.25
C TYR A 15 2.77 -10.65 0.82
N LEU A 16 2.99 -11.90 1.20
CA LEU A 16 2.22 -12.53 2.26
C LEU A 16 2.45 -11.86 3.61
N VAL A 17 3.68 -11.50 3.92
CA VAL A 17 4.01 -10.78 5.14
C VAL A 17 3.41 -9.38 5.11
N MET A 18 3.62 -8.64 4.02
CA MET A 18 3.14 -7.27 3.88
C MET A 18 1.62 -7.18 3.81
N ASN A 19 0.94 -8.26 3.43
CA ASN A 19 -0.51 -8.29 3.40
C ASN A 19 -1.13 -8.17 4.80
N ARG A 20 -0.36 -8.39 5.85
CA ARG A 20 -0.79 -8.23 7.25
C ARG A 20 -0.34 -6.91 7.86
N GLU A 21 0.54 -6.19 7.16
CA GLU A 21 1.07 -4.92 7.63
C GLU A 21 0.28 -3.77 7.02
N THR A 22 0.37 -2.64 7.67
CA THR A 22 -0.25 -1.41 7.16
C THR A 22 0.74 -0.27 7.11
N PHE A 23 0.49 0.65 6.18
CA PHE A 23 1.19 1.91 6.12
C PHE A 23 0.23 3.03 6.47
N GLY A 24 0.73 4.06 7.14
CA GLY A 24 -0.04 5.26 7.40
C GLY A 24 -0.35 6.01 6.11
N GLN A 25 -1.29 6.94 6.19
CA GLN A 25 -1.79 7.69 5.06
C GLN A 25 -0.68 8.46 4.32
N LYS A 26 0.17 9.16 5.05
CA LYS A 26 1.25 9.94 4.43
C LYS A 26 2.24 9.06 3.71
N THR A 27 2.65 7.97 4.33
CA THR A 27 3.58 7.02 3.73
C THR A 27 2.97 6.40 2.48
N SER A 28 1.71 5.98 2.56
CA SER A 28 0.99 5.39 1.42
C SER A 28 0.90 6.36 0.26
N ALA A 29 0.55 7.63 0.54
CA ALA A 29 0.47 8.66 -0.49
C ALA A 29 1.81 8.85 -1.20
N ARG A 30 2.89 8.88 -0.42
CA ARG A 30 4.23 9.03 -0.99
C ARG A 30 4.58 7.86 -1.91
N ILE A 31 4.25 6.65 -1.51
CA ILE A 31 4.56 5.45 -2.27
C ILE A 31 3.77 5.41 -3.58
N VAL A 32 2.47 5.72 -3.54
CA VAL A 32 1.63 5.61 -4.74
C VAL A 32 1.69 6.85 -5.66
N GLY A 33 2.39 7.90 -5.24
CA GLY A 33 2.59 9.07 -6.09
C GLY A 33 1.66 10.23 -5.83
N GLY A 34 1.03 10.31 -4.67
CA GLY A 34 0.23 11.46 -4.27
C GLY A 34 -1.03 11.09 -3.49
N MET A 35 -1.52 12.07 -2.73
CA MET A 35 -2.71 11.87 -1.89
C MET A 35 -3.97 11.67 -2.74
N SER A 36 -4.13 12.42 -3.83
CA SER A 36 -5.30 12.29 -4.69
C SER A 36 -5.39 10.88 -5.30
N ARG A 37 -4.23 10.37 -5.73
CA ARG A 37 -4.17 9.02 -6.28
C ARG A 37 -4.47 7.99 -5.20
N LEU A 38 -3.94 8.17 -3.99
CA LEU A 38 -4.20 7.28 -2.87
C LEU A 38 -5.70 7.22 -2.56
N MET A 39 -6.35 8.38 -2.45
CA MET A 39 -7.78 8.43 -2.16
C MET A 39 -8.61 7.75 -3.24
N ARG A 40 -8.24 7.93 -4.50
CA ARG A 40 -8.90 7.24 -5.60
C ARG A 40 -8.77 5.74 -5.49
N LEU A 41 -7.58 5.24 -5.20
CA LEU A 41 -7.32 3.80 -5.06
C LEU A 41 -8.09 3.21 -3.88
N ILE A 42 -8.20 3.94 -2.78
CA ILE A 42 -9.00 3.52 -1.63
C ILE A 42 -10.48 3.49 -2.00
N THR A 43 -10.96 4.53 -2.65
CA THR A 43 -12.38 4.64 -3.05
C THR A 43 -12.78 3.55 -4.02
N ASP A 44 -11.89 3.21 -4.95
CA ASP A 44 -12.13 2.15 -5.94
C ASP A 44 -12.05 0.75 -5.34
N GLY A 45 -11.57 0.62 -4.11
CA GLY A 45 -11.35 -0.67 -3.49
C GLY A 45 -10.07 -1.35 -3.92
N SER A 46 -9.20 -0.66 -4.68
CA SER A 46 -7.92 -1.20 -5.12
C SER A 46 -6.93 -1.33 -3.97
N ILE A 47 -7.01 -0.42 -3.01
CA ILE A 47 -6.22 -0.47 -1.78
C ILE A 47 -7.18 -0.61 -0.61
N ARG A 48 -7.02 -1.68 0.15
CA ARG A 48 -7.81 -1.88 1.38
C ARG A 48 -7.28 -0.93 2.45
N ALA A 49 -8.17 -0.20 3.08
CA ALA A 49 -7.79 0.77 4.09
C ALA A 49 -8.89 0.89 5.15
N GLU A 50 -8.46 1.21 6.36
CA GLU A 50 -9.37 1.44 7.48
C GLU A 50 -8.99 2.75 8.15
N LYS A 51 -10.00 3.49 8.61
CA LYS A 51 -9.76 4.66 9.44
C LYS A 51 -9.54 4.21 10.88
N VAL A 52 -8.40 4.55 11.40
CA VAL A 52 -8.11 4.39 12.82
C VAL A 52 -8.81 5.54 13.54
N ASN A 53 -9.53 5.26 14.62
CA ASN A 53 -10.35 6.25 15.33
C ASN A 53 -11.46 6.84 14.46
N GLY A 54 -12.32 5.98 13.93
CA GLY A 54 -13.40 6.38 13.03
C GLY A 54 -14.38 7.42 13.58
N LYS A 55 -14.33 7.73 14.88
CA LYS A 55 -15.13 8.77 15.49
C LYS A 55 -14.48 10.14 15.52
N ALA A 56 -13.17 10.22 15.20
CA ALA A 56 -12.46 11.48 15.19
C ALA A 56 -12.51 12.09 13.80
N GLN A 57 -12.76 13.41 13.71
CA GLN A 57 -12.72 14.11 12.42
C GLN A 57 -11.39 13.96 11.70
N ASN A 58 -10.33 13.76 12.46
CA ASN A 58 -8.97 13.64 11.94
C ASN A 58 -8.49 12.20 11.91
N GLY A 59 -9.40 11.23 11.80
CA GLY A 59 -9.04 9.83 11.69
C GLY A 59 -8.11 9.60 10.51
N LYS A 60 -6.97 8.96 10.77
CA LYS A 60 -5.99 8.68 9.73
C LYS A 60 -6.25 7.30 9.13
N TRP A 61 -6.03 7.19 7.83
CA TRP A 61 -6.14 5.93 7.14
C TRP A 61 -4.94 5.05 7.44
N GLN A 62 -5.21 3.78 7.67
CA GLN A 62 -4.19 2.73 7.67
C GLN A 62 -4.44 1.87 6.45
N CYS A 63 -3.48 1.86 5.54
CA CYS A 63 -3.62 1.20 4.24
C CYS A 63 -2.87 -0.12 4.23
N ASN A 64 -3.46 -1.14 3.61
CA ASN A 64 -2.81 -2.44 3.49
C ASN A 64 -1.48 -2.28 2.73
N ALA A 65 -0.38 -2.69 3.37
CA ALA A 65 0.94 -2.48 2.81
C ALA A 65 1.16 -3.21 1.48
N GLY A 66 0.66 -4.43 1.38
CA GLY A 66 0.76 -5.20 0.12
C GLY A 66 0.06 -4.50 -1.03
N ASP A 67 -1.13 -3.96 -0.79
CA ASP A 67 -1.88 -3.23 -1.80
C ASP A 67 -1.17 -1.94 -2.19
N VAL A 68 -0.66 -1.19 -1.21
CA VAL A 68 0.08 0.06 -1.46
C VAL A 68 1.30 -0.22 -2.34
N LEU A 69 2.06 -1.25 -2.00
CA LEU A 69 3.26 -1.60 -2.77
C LEU A 69 2.92 -2.02 -4.20
N ARG A 70 1.77 -2.65 -4.41
CA ARG A 70 1.30 -3.04 -5.75
C ARG A 70 1.11 -1.82 -6.65
N TYR A 71 0.71 -0.71 -6.10
CA TYR A 71 0.46 0.52 -6.83
C TYR A 71 1.55 1.56 -6.65
N ALA A 72 2.73 1.12 -6.22
CA ALA A 72 3.86 2.02 -5.99
C ALA A 72 4.26 2.74 -7.28
N ARG A 73 4.48 4.04 -7.16
CA ARG A 73 5.02 4.89 -8.22
C ARG A 73 6.17 5.68 -7.64
N ILE A 74 7.32 5.06 -7.60
CA ILE A 74 8.52 5.72 -7.10
C ILE A 74 9.29 6.23 -8.31
N LYS A 75 9.41 7.55 -8.40
CA LYS A 75 10.21 8.18 -9.43
C LYS A 75 11.68 8.01 -9.06
N ASN A 76 12.55 7.88 -10.03
CA ASN A 76 14.00 7.83 -9.84
C ASN A 76 14.50 6.54 -9.21
N LEU A 77 13.96 5.45 -9.62
CA LEU A 77 14.58 4.17 -9.34
C LEU A 77 15.63 3.82 -10.38
#